data_d72d16854785edb1a7e85bda3ae5065f
#
_entry.id   d72d16854785edb1a7e85bda3ae5065f
#
_cell.length_a   1.000
_cell.length_b   1.000
_cell.length_c   1.000
_cell.angle_alpha   90.00
_cell.angle_beta   90.00
_cell.angle_gamma   90.00
#
_symmetry.space_group_name_H-M   'P 1'
#
loop_
_entity.id
_entity.type
_entity.pdbx_description
1 polymer ?
#
loop_
_entity_poly.entity_id
_entity_poly.type
_entity_poly.pdbx_seq_one_letter_code
_entity_poly.pdbx_strand_id
1 'polypeptide(L)'
;SLFSLGYTNNQGTQIHSFFKQYSVRANTEYSLIKDRLKVGENLAISYLQYKSQWETFLAMIMPPMVPVYDVNGNWAGPAGLDDFDNPVRKMTMGKDNINNYVKIIGNVFADLNIWNGISARTQFGINYGNSYSRTVDGAYVETGFRGNDKNYVRNNQSHPLNYVWTNTLSYNKSFGKHHIDAVFGREFTRYVQEGFYAS
;
A
#
# COMPACT_ATOMS: atom_id res chain seq x y z
N SER A 1 8.80 14.91 21.05
CA SER A 1 7.74 14.70 20.03
C SER A 1 8.25 15.05 18.65
N LEU A 2 7.82 14.32 17.64
CA LEU A 2 8.11 14.56 16.21
C LEU A 2 6.80 14.51 15.45
N PHE A 3 6.60 15.49 14.55
CA PHE A 3 5.50 15.50 13.60
C PHE A 3 6.06 15.76 12.21
N SER A 4 5.64 14.99 11.20
CA SER A 4 6.05 15.22 9.83
C SER A 4 4.92 14.99 8.83
N LEU A 5 4.94 15.78 7.77
CA LEU A 5 4.06 15.67 6.61
C LEU A 5 4.91 15.38 5.39
N GLY A 6 4.43 14.50 4.53
CA GLY A 6 5.10 14.15 3.29
C GLY A 6 4.13 14.11 2.12
N TYR A 7 4.60 14.60 0.97
CA TYR A 7 3.92 14.51 -0.30
C TYR A 7 4.88 14.04 -1.38
N THR A 8 4.47 13.06 -2.14
CA THR A 8 5.22 12.56 -3.30
C THR A 8 4.29 12.51 -4.50
N ASN A 9 4.75 12.99 -5.64
CA ASN A 9 4.03 12.92 -6.91
C ASN A 9 5.03 12.58 -8.02
N ASN A 10 4.89 11.37 -8.55
CA ASN A 10 5.71 10.86 -9.64
C ASN A 10 4.82 10.55 -10.84
N GLN A 11 5.20 11.02 -12.01
CA GLN A 11 4.61 10.59 -13.27
C GLN A 11 5.53 9.55 -13.92
N GLY A 12 4.93 8.47 -14.42
CA GLY A 12 5.68 7.45 -15.12
C GLY A 12 5.92 7.81 -16.58
N THR A 13 6.80 7.07 -17.23
CA THR A 13 7.11 7.22 -18.66
C THR A 13 6.00 6.70 -19.57
N GLN A 14 5.19 5.77 -19.11
CA GLN A 14 4.00 5.28 -19.81
C GLN A 14 2.85 6.27 -19.63
N ILE A 15 2.08 6.49 -20.70
CA ILE A 15 0.92 7.40 -20.68
C ILE A 15 -0.05 7.05 -19.56
N HIS A 16 -0.56 8.06 -18.85
CA HIS A 16 -1.49 7.95 -17.72
C HIS A 16 -0.97 7.17 -16.50
N SER A 17 0.29 6.78 -16.46
CA SER A 17 0.86 6.17 -15.26
C SER A 17 1.33 7.22 -14.26
N PHE A 18 1.01 7.01 -13.00
CA PHE A 18 1.40 7.92 -11.93
C PHE A 18 1.42 7.25 -10.56
N PHE A 19 2.08 7.89 -9.62
CA PHE A 19 2.08 7.55 -8.20
C PHE A 19 2.00 8.84 -7.39
N LYS A 20 0.99 8.95 -6.51
CA LYS A 20 0.83 10.04 -5.55
C LYS A 20 0.73 9.46 -4.15
N GLN A 21 1.43 10.06 -3.22
CA GLN A 21 1.39 9.69 -1.82
C GLN A 21 1.31 10.91 -0.93
N TYR A 22 0.40 10.87 0.01
CA TYR A 22 0.30 11.79 1.14
C TYR A 22 0.62 11.01 2.40
N SER A 23 1.46 11.52 3.26
CA SER A 23 1.83 10.86 4.50
C SER A 23 1.87 11.83 5.68
N VAL A 24 1.41 11.32 6.81
CA VAL A 24 1.46 11.99 8.10
C VAL A 24 2.15 11.04 9.07
N ARG A 25 3.08 11.55 9.85
CA ARG A 25 3.73 10.78 10.91
C ARG A 25 3.77 11.60 12.19
N ALA A 26 3.41 10.96 13.30
CA ALA A 26 3.49 11.51 14.63
C ALA A 26 4.18 10.49 15.55
N ASN A 27 5.15 10.95 16.31
CA ASN A 27 5.81 10.15 17.35
C ASN A 27 5.88 11.01 18.60
N THR A 28 5.29 10.54 19.68
CA THR A 28 5.34 11.24 20.96
C THR A 28 5.77 10.31 22.09
N GLU A 29 6.47 10.87 23.05
CA GLU A 29 6.88 10.17 24.25
C GLU A 29 6.74 11.12 25.44
N TYR A 30 6.18 10.64 26.53
CA TYR A 30 5.99 11.35 27.78
C TYR A 30 6.56 10.53 28.94
N SER A 31 7.36 11.18 29.79
CA SER A 31 7.82 10.61 31.04
C SER A 31 6.85 11.01 32.16
N LEU A 32 6.32 10.01 32.85
CA LEU A 32 5.38 10.15 33.95
C LEU A 32 5.98 9.55 35.24
N ILE A 33 5.43 9.90 36.40
CA ILE A 33 5.79 9.31 37.71
C ILE A 33 7.31 9.38 37.97
N LYS A 34 7.90 10.58 37.97
CA LYS A 34 9.34 10.81 38.24
C LYS A 34 10.25 9.89 37.39
N ASP A 35 10.01 9.84 36.09
CA ASP A 35 10.74 9.05 35.09
C ASP A 35 10.65 7.52 35.28
N ARG A 36 9.76 7.04 36.14
CA ARG A 36 9.53 5.60 36.29
C ARG A 36 8.63 5.03 35.22
N LEU A 37 7.71 5.82 34.69
CA LEU A 37 6.78 5.39 33.64
C LEU A 37 6.98 6.28 32.42
N LYS A 38 7.32 5.67 31.29
CA LYS A 38 7.30 6.31 29.99
C LYS A 38 6.16 5.74 29.17
N VAL A 39 5.39 6.60 28.54
CA VAL A 39 4.34 6.20 27.59
C VAL A 39 4.61 6.90 26.26
N GLY A 40 4.33 6.24 25.19
CA GLY A 40 4.53 6.84 23.88
C GLY A 40 3.69 6.20 22.80
N GLU A 41 3.67 6.90 21.68
CA GLU A 41 3.00 6.46 20.47
C GLU A 41 3.88 6.72 19.25
N ASN A 42 3.74 5.87 18.28
CA ASN A 42 4.25 6.08 16.92
C ASN A 42 3.09 5.81 15.95
N LEU A 43 2.77 6.78 15.13
CA LEU A 43 1.69 6.71 14.15
C LEU A 43 2.19 7.17 12.79
N ALA A 44 1.94 6.38 11.77
CA ALA A 44 2.16 6.74 10.37
C ALA A 44 0.90 6.41 9.57
N ILE A 45 0.34 7.41 8.91
CA ILE A 45 -0.80 7.27 8.01
C ILE A 45 -0.34 7.68 6.62
N SER A 46 -0.64 6.85 5.63
CA SER A 46 -0.35 7.16 4.24
C SER A 46 -1.58 6.89 3.37
N TYR A 47 -1.87 7.83 2.48
CA TYR A 47 -2.84 7.68 1.42
C TYR A 47 -2.11 7.68 0.08
N LEU A 48 -2.33 6.63 -0.69
CA LEU A 48 -1.68 6.41 -1.97
C LEU A 48 -2.74 6.33 -3.07
N GLN A 49 -2.45 7.01 -4.17
CA GLN A 49 -3.17 6.83 -5.44
C GLN A 49 -2.14 6.48 -6.50
N TYR A 50 -2.39 5.42 -7.22
CA TYR A 50 -1.47 5.03 -8.29
C TYR A 50 -2.19 4.35 -9.44
N LYS A 51 -1.60 4.50 -10.59
CA LYS A 51 -1.92 3.75 -11.79
C LYS A 51 -0.64 3.23 -12.42
N SER A 52 -0.54 1.94 -12.51
CA SER A 52 0.50 1.25 -13.28
C SER A 52 -0.07 0.85 -14.64
N GLN A 53 0.75 0.91 -15.67
CA GLN A 53 0.42 0.41 -17.00
C GLN A 53 1.23 -0.87 -17.26
N TRP A 54 0.56 -1.90 -17.72
CA TRP A 54 1.15 -3.21 -18.00
C TRP A 54 1.23 -3.51 -19.52
N GLU A 55 0.89 -2.52 -20.35
CA GLU A 55 0.75 -2.69 -21.78
C GLU A 55 2.08 -2.60 -22.53
N THR A 56 3.21 -2.51 -21.84
CA THR A 56 4.55 -2.49 -22.45
C THR A 56 4.80 -3.73 -23.29
N PHE A 57 4.38 -4.90 -22.80
CA PHE A 57 4.52 -6.15 -23.55
C PHE A 57 3.74 -6.10 -24.87
N LEU A 58 2.48 -5.64 -24.83
CA LEU A 58 1.67 -5.48 -26.05
C LEU A 58 2.31 -4.49 -27.03
N ALA A 59 2.89 -3.40 -26.52
CA ALA A 59 3.57 -2.43 -27.36
C ALA A 59 4.85 -3.00 -28.02
N MET A 60 5.53 -3.95 -27.35
CA MET A 60 6.73 -4.59 -27.90
C MET A 60 6.45 -5.62 -29.00
N ILE A 61 5.31 -6.31 -28.90
CA ILE A 61 4.93 -7.37 -29.84
C ILE A 61 4.04 -6.87 -30.98
N MET A 62 3.47 -5.66 -30.87
CA MET A 62 2.65 -5.07 -31.92
C MET A 62 3.49 -4.87 -33.20
N PRO A 63 3.05 -5.35 -34.36
CA PRO A 63 3.74 -5.13 -35.61
C PRO A 63 3.89 -3.63 -35.91
N PRO A 64 5.09 -3.14 -36.27
CA PRO A 64 5.36 -1.71 -36.43
C PRO A 64 4.57 -1.04 -37.56
N MET A 65 3.97 -1.80 -38.45
CA MET A 65 3.11 -1.32 -39.52
C MET A 65 1.68 -1.01 -39.08
N VAL A 66 1.28 -1.41 -37.87
CA VAL A 66 -0.07 -1.15 -37.35
C VAL A 66 -0.06 0.24 -36.71
N PRO A 67 -0.83 1.23 -37.25
CA PRO A 67 -0.93 2.54 -36.66
C PRO A 67 -1.78 2.51 -35.37
N VAL A 68 -1.71 3.58 -34.59
CA VAL A 68 -2.57 3.75 -33.40
C VAL A 68 -4.04 3.99 -33.81
N TYR A 69 -4.23 4.77 -34.87
CA TYR A 69 -5.55 5.09 -35.44
C TYR A 69 -5.60 4.72 -36.91
N ASP A 70 -6.75 4.29 -37.36
CA ASP A 70 -7.03 4.08 -38.78
C ASP A 70 -7.25 5.42 -39.52
N VAL A 71 -7.46 5.34 -40.84
CA VAL A 71 -7.67 6.51 -41.71
C VAL A 71 -8.96 7.29 -41.35
N ASN A 72 -9.90 6.67 -40.63
CA ASN A 72 -11.15 7.28 -40.17
C ASN A 72 -11.07 7.82 -38.74
N GLY A 73 -9.92 7.68 -38.08
CA GLY A 73 -9.70 8.12 -36.70
C GLY A 73 -10.17 7.12 -35.64
N ASN A 74 -10.57 5.89 -36.01
CA ASN A 74 -10.89 4.85 -35.06
C ASN A 74 -9.61 4.16 -34.57
N TRP A 75 -9.70 3.41 -33.47
CA TRP A 75 -8.60 2.59 -33.01
C TRP A 75 -8.22 1.55 -34.05
N ALA A 76 -6.96 1.51 -34.45
CA ALA A 76 -6.49 0.50 -35.37
C ALA A 76 -6.11 -0.80 -34.63
N GLY A 77 -6.36 -1.92 -35.26
CA GLY A 77 -5.97 -3.24 -34.81
C GLY A 77 -5.09 -3.96 -35.84
N PRO A 78 -4.46 -5.07 -35.48
CA PRO A 78 -3.52 -5.80 -36.35
C PRO A 78 -4.21 -6.68 -37.40
N ALA A 79 -5.36 -6.30 -37.88
CA ALA A 79 -6.23 -7.01 -38.82
C ALA A 79 -5.52 -8.08 -39.70
N GLY A 80 -5.73 -9.35 -39.39
CA GLY A 80 -5.17 -10.44 -40.16
C GLY A 80 -3.69 -10.77 -39.93
N LEU A 81 -2.98 -9.97 -39.12
CA LEU A 81 -1.57 -10.19 -38.79
C LEU A 81 -1.42 -10.90 -37.43
N ASP A 82 -2.24 -10.52 -36.47
CA ASP A 82 -2.22 -11.08 -35.11
C ASP A 82 -3.52 -10.75 -34.37
N ASP A 83 -3.66 -11.24 -33.13
CA ASP A 83 -4.83 -11.06 -32.29
C ASP A 83 -4.50 -10.26 -31.00
N PHE A 84 -3.71 -9.19 -31.14
CA PHE A 84 -3.34 -8.32 -30.03
C PHE A 84 -4.19 -7.06 -29.96
N ASP A 85 -4.45 -6.61 -28.72
CA ASP A 85 -5.12 -5.32 -28.47
C ASP A 85 -4.21 -4.14 -28.83
N ASN A 86 -4.79 -3.05 -29.29
CA ASN A 86 -4.07 -1.79 -29.43
C ASN A 86 -3.63 -1.27 -28.04
N PRO A 87 -2.32 -1.21 -27.75
CA PRO A 87 -1.82 -0.86 -26.41
C PRO A 87 -2.18 0.58 -26.01
N VAL A 88 -2.20 1.51 -26.96
CA VAL A 88 -2.54 2.91 -26.70
C VAL A 88 -4.02 3.07 -26.37
N ARG A 89 -4.89 2.37 -27.12
CA ARG A 89 -6.33 2.32 -26.77
C ARG A 89 -6.52 1.83 -25.34
N LYS A 90 -5.94 0.70 -25.01
CA LYS A 90 -6.11 0.07 -23.69
C LYS A 90 -5.62 0.99 -22.56
N MET A 91 -4.47 1.63 -22.72
CA MET A 91 -3.95 2.60 -21.77
C MET A 91 -4.86 3.84 -21.66
N THR A 92 -5.40 4.33 -22.77
CA THR A 92 -6.22 5.54 -22.81
C THR A 92 -7.61 5.31 -22.24
N MET A 93 -8.28 4.23 -22.64
CA MET A 93 -9.60 3.89 -22.11
C MET A 93 -9.58 3.58 -20.61
N GLY A 94 -8.51 2.93 -20.16
CA GLY A 94 -8.34 2.65 -18.74
C GLY A 94 -7.78 3.82 -17.91
N LYS A 95 -7.66 5.05 -18.44
CA LYS A 95 -7.00 6.18 -17.73
C LYS A 95 -7.55 6.46 -16.33
N ASP A 96 -8.83 6.25 -16.13
CA ASP A 96 -9.53 6.52 -14.86
C ASP A 96 -9.59 5.30 -13.92
N ASN A 97 -8.99 4.17 -14.32
CA ASN A 97 -8.85 2.97 -13.48
C ASN A 97 -7.70 3.17 -12.48
N ILE A 98 -8.00 3.78 -11.35
CA ILE A 98 -7.04 4.21 -10.32
C ILE A 98 -7.13 3.28 -9.12
N ASN A 99 -5.97 2.89 -8.59
CA ASN A 99 -5.87 2.19 -7.33
C ASN A 99 -5.68 3.19 -6.19
N ASN A 100 -6.46 3.02 -5.13
CA ASN A 100 -6.38 3.80 -3.91
C ASN A 100 -5.97 2.87 -2.76
N TYR A 101 -5.06 3.34 -1.92
CA TYR A 101 -4.60 2.58 -0.78
C TYR A 101 -4.39 3.48 0.43
N VAL A 102 -5.06 3.15 1.52
CA VAL A 102 -4.81 3.75 2.83
C VAL A 102 -3.98 2.77 3.64
N LYS A 103 -2.90 3.23 4.23
CA LYS A 103 -2.06 2.46 5.14
C LYS A 103 -1.92 3.18 6.45
N ILE A 104 -2.23 2.49 7.54
CA ILE A 104 -2.07 2.96 8.91
C ILE A 104 -1.15 2.00 9.64
N ILE A 105 -0.01 2.50 10.09
CA ILE A 105 0.90 1.76 10.96
C ILE A 105 1.04 2.57 12.23
N GLY A 106 0.78 1.94 13.36
CA GLY A 106 0.92 2.62 14.63
C GLY A 106 1.19 1.65 15.76
N ASN A 107 1.78 2.17 16.81
CA ASN A 107 1.89 1.48 18.08
C ASN A 107 1.80 2.46 19.23
N VAL A 108 1.33 1.95 20.35
CA VAL A 108 1.38 2.60 21.66
C VAL A 108 2.19 1.71 22.58
N PHE A 109 2.97 2.32 23.46
CA PHE A 109 3.79 1.57 24.41
C PHE A 109 3.83 2.22 25.78
N ALA A 110 4.10 1.42 26.78
CA ALA A 110 4.37 1.84 28.13
C ALA A 110 5.59 1.09 28.66
N ASP A 111 6.59 1.83 29.14
CA ASP A 111 7.80 1.34 29.79
C ASP A 111 7.72 1.70 31.29
N LEU A 112 7.74 0.71 32.15
CA LEU A 112 7.71 0.88 33.59
C LEU A 112 9.01 0.37 34.22
N ASN A 113 9.76 1.27 34.84
CA ASN A 113 10.87 0.92 35.73
C ASN A 113 10.29 0.55 37.11
N ILE A 114 10.21 -0.74 37.38
CA ILE A 114 9.56 -1.25 38.58
C ILE A 114 10.44 -1.01 39.81
N TRP A 115 11.59 -1.64 39.83
CA TRP A 115 12.53 -1.53 40.94
C TRP A 115 13.85 -2.27 40.68
N ASN A 116 14.98 -1.68 41.08
CA ASN A 116 16.28 -2.34 41.26
C ASN A 116 16.76 -3.19 40.07
N GLY A 117 16.69 -2.62 38.87
CA GLY A 117 17.09 -3.28 37.62
C GLY A 117 15.95 -4.07 36.93
N ILE A 118 14.75 -4.08 37.49
CA ILE A 118 13.57 -4.71 36.87
C ILE A 118 12.79 -3.65 36.12
N SER A 119 12.53 -3.87 34.85
CA SER A 119 11.66 -3.06 33.99
C SER A 119 10.68 -3.93 33.21
N ALA A 120 9.50 -3.39 32.98
CA ALA A 120 8.49 -4.02 32.12
C ALA A 120 8.11 -3.08 30.99
N ARG A 121 7.90 -3.66 29.80
CA ARG A 121 7.37 -2.94 28.64
C ARG A 121 6.17 -3.68 28.09
N THR A 122 5.10 -2.96 27.81
CA THR A 122 3.98 -3.41 27.01
C THR A 122 3.87 -2.55 25.77
N GLN A 123 3.61 -3.18 24.63
CA GLN A 123 3.45 -2.49 23.35
C GLN A 123 2.33 -3.14 22.56
N PHE A 124 1.38 -2.32 22.11
CA PHE A 124 0.34 -2.74 21.19
C PHE A 124 0.51 -2.02 19.87
N GLY A 125 0.65 -2.79 18.79
CA GLY A 125 0.86 -2.29 17.44
C GLY A 125 -0.25 -2.72 16.49
N ILE A 126 -0.57 -1.87 15.53
CA ILE A 126 -1.48 -2.15 14.42
C ILE A 126 -0.80 -1.85 13.08
N ASN A 127 -1.13 -2.68 12.08
CA ASN A 127 -0.83 -2.42 10.68
C ASN A 127 -2.12 -2.72 9.89
N TYR A 128 -2.79 -1.65 9.49
CA TYR A 128 -4.04 -1.69 8.75
C TYR A 128 -3.83 -1.20 7.34
N GLY A 129 -4.38 -1.93 6.38
CA GLY A 129 -4.46 -1.54 4.99
C GLY A 129 -5.92 -1.46 4.52
N ASN A 130 -6.19 -0.57 3.60
CA ASN A 130 -7.44 -0.56 2.84
C ASN A 130 -7.10 -0.25 1.39
N SER A 131 -7.21 -1.25 0.53
CA SER A 131 -7.08 -1.08 -0.91
C SER A 131 -8.46 -1.04 -1.55
N TYR A 132 -8.65 -0.10 -2.46
CA TYR A 132 -9.84 0.01 -3.28
C TYR A 132 -9.45 0.31 -4.72
N SER A 133 -9.95 -0.51 -5.64
CA SER A 133 -9.81 -0.28 -7.07
C SER A 133 -11.16 -0.46 -7.76
N ARG A 134 -11.45 0.46 -8.66
CA ARG A 134 -12.56 0.34 -9.61
C ARG A 134 -11.97 0.30 -11.00
N THR A 135 -12.29 -0.75 -11.74
CA THR A 135 -11.89 -0.93 -13.13
C THR A 135 -13.15 -0.83 -13.99
N VAL A 136 -13.08 0.02 -15.01
CA VAL A 136 -14.11 0.14 -16.03
C VAL A 136 -13.47 -0.23 -17.36
N ASP A 137 -13.97 -1.30 -17.97
CA ASP A 137 -13.62 -1.71 -19.32
C ASP A 137 -14.79 -1.29 -20.23
N GLY A 138 -14.62 -0.19 -20.96
CA GLY A 138 -15.64 0.38 -21.84
C GLY A 138 -15.81 -0.42 -23.13
N ALA A 139 -16.95 -0.27 -23.77
CA ALA A 139 -17.18 -0.76 -25.11
C ALA A 139 -16.20 -0.10 -26.10
N TYR A 140 -15.68 -0.85 -27.06
CA TYR A 140 -14.77 -0.34 -28.08
C TYR A 140 -14.85 -1.16 -29.37
N VAL A 141 -14.37 -0.54 -30.45
CA VAL A 141 -14.16 -1.20 -31.73
C VAL A 141 -12.74 -0.88 -32.20
N GLU A 142 -12.01 -1.89 -32.58
CA GLU A 142 -10.74 -1.78 -33.31
C GLU A 142 -10.92 -2.22 -34.74
N THR A 143 -10.23 -1.60 -35.67
CA THR A 143 -10.25 -1.96 -37.08
C THR A 143 -9.74 -3.41 -37.24
N GLY A 144 -10.52 -4.22 -37.91
CA GLY A 144 -10.26 -5.65 -38.04
C GLY A 144 -11.42 -6.46 -37.48
N PHE A 145 -11.21 -7.26 -36.46
CA PHE A 145 -12.24 -8.13 -35.88
C PHE A 145 -12.37 -8.02 -34.37
N ARG A 146 -11.73 -7.03 -33.78
CA ARG A 146 -11.76 -6.83 -32.33
C ARG A 146 -12.74 -5.74 -31.93
N GLY A 147 -13.49 -6.06 -30.91
CA GLY A 147 -14.41 -5.13 -30.29
C GLY A 147 -15.00 -5.72 -29.02
N ASN A 148 -15.52 -4.83 -28.21
CA ASN A 148 -16.34 -5.17 -27.08
C ASN A 148 -17.55 -4.25 -27.11
N ASP A 149 -18.74 -4.80 -27.14
CA ASP A 149 -20.01 -4.07 -27.18
C ASP A 149 -20.58 -3.77 -25.79
N LYS A 150 -19.94 -4.29 -24.73
CA LYS A 150 -20.41 -4.17 -23.35
C LYS A 150 -19.46 -3.39 -22.50
N ASN A 151 -20.02 -2.70 -21.49
CA ASN A 151 -19.25 -2.07 -20.44
C ASN A 151 -19.19 -3.01 -19.24
N TYR A 152 -17.97 -3.30 -18.77
CA TYR A 152 -17.74 -4.07 -17.56
C TYR A 152 -17.22 -3.14 -16.47
N VAL A 153 -17.78 -3.28 -15.26
CA VAL A 153 -17.33 -2.57 -14.08
C VAL A 153 -16.95 -3.58 -13.03
N ARG A 154 -15.69 -3.52 -12.57
CA ARG A 154 -15.19 -4.36 -11.47
C ARG A 154 -14.80 -3.48 -10.30
N ASN A 155 -15.26 -3.85 -9.13
CA ASN A 155 -14.84 -3.25 -7.88
C ASN A 155 -14.09 -4.30 -7.07
N ASN A 156 -12.93 -3.93 -6.57
CA ASN A 156 -12.13 -4.79 -5.68
C ASN A 156 -11.74 -3.99 -4.46
N GLN A 157 -11.97 -4.55 -3.28
CA GLN A 157 -11.61 -3.97 -2.02
C GLN A 157 -11.01 -5.02 -1.10
N SER A 158 -9.98 -4.66 -0.35
CA SER A 158 -9.32 -5.53 0.60
C SER A 158 -8.90 -4.75 1.84
N HIS A 159 -9.13 -5.36 3.01
CA HIS A 159 -8.86 -4.77 4.32
C HIS A 159 -7.98 -5.71 5.16
N PRO A 160 -6.66 -5.78 4.87
CA PRO A 160 -5.75 -6.48 5.76
C PRO A 160 -5.55 -5.71 7.07
N LEU A 161 -5.71 -6.41 8.18
CA LEU A 161 -5.43 -5.92 9.53
C LEU A 161 -4.51 -6.90 10.23
N ASN A 162 -3.38 -6.41 10.70
CA ASN A 162 -2.48 -7.13 11.59
C ASN A 162 -2.32 -6.34 12.87
N TYR A 163 -2.46 -6.98 14.02
CA TYR A 163 -2.15 -6.40 15.31
C TYR A 163 -1.24 -7.31 16.11
N VAL A 164 -0.36 -6.68 16.85
CA VAL A 164 0.68 -7.34 17.63
C VAL A 164 0.66 -6.76 19.05
N TRP A 165 0.63 -7.62 20.04
CA TRP A 165 0.76 -7.22 21.44
C TRP A 165 1.98 -7.91 22.05
N THR A 166 2.98 -7.12 22.38
CA THR A 166 4.24 -7.59 22.93
C THR A 166 4.38 -7.13 24.37
N ASN A 167 4.75 -8.02 25.26
CA ASN A 167 5.04 -7.74 26.65
C ASN A 167 6.42 -8.29 27.00
N THR A 168 7.27 -7.48 27.60
CA THR A 168 8.59 -7.89 28.02
C THR A 168 8.86 -7.51 29.48
N LEU A 169 9.54 -8.38 30.18
CA LEU A 169 10.09 -8.16 31.51
C LEU A 169 11.59 -8.28 31.41
N SER A 170 12.29 -7.24 31.79
CA SER A 170 13.76 -7.18 31.71
C SER A 170 14.35 -7.04 33.10
N TYR A 171 15.45 -7.73 33.35
CA TYR A 171 16.26 -7.58 34.54
C TYR A 171 17.68 -7.25 34.11
N ASN A 172 18.19 -6.11 34.59
CA ASN A 172 19.55 -5.64 34.32
C ASN A 172 20.18 -5.15 35.61
N LYS A 173 21.20 -5.84 36.10
CA LYS A 173 21.85 -5.47 37.35
C LYS A 173 23.31 -5.90 37.41
N SER A 174 24.14 -5.01 37.94
CA SER A 174 25.53 -5.28 38.27
C SER A 174 25.70 -5.59 39.76
N PHE A 175 26.49 -6.63 40.04
CA PHE A 175 26.86 -7.10 41.37
C PHE A 175 28.41 -7.16 41.45
N GLY A 176 29.01 -6.09 41.91
CA GLY A 176 30.46 -5.97 41.92
C GLY A 176 31.06 -6.08 40.50
N LYS A 177 31.80 -7.17 40.18
CA LYS A 177 32.35 -7.39 38.85
C LYS A 177 31.45 -8.20 37.92
N HIS A 178 30.32 -8.64 38.37
CA HIS A 178 29.37 -9.44 37.59
C HIS A 178 28.20 -8.56 37.11
N HIS A 179 27.81 -8.76 35.87
CA HIS A 179 26.63 -8.11 35.26
C HIS A 179 25.67 -9.19 34.77
N ILE A 180 24.39 -9.05 35.09
CA ILE A 180 23.34 -9.97 34.70
C ILE A 180 22.31 -9.20 33.90
N ASP A 181 22.08 -9.66 32.67
CA ASP A 181 20.99 -9.26 31.80
C ASP A 181 20.10 -10.46 31.51
N ALA A 182 18.81 -10.30 31.76
CA ALA A 182 17.81 -11.30 31.42
C ALA A 182 16.56 -10.62 30.87
N VAL A 183 15.96 -11.20 29.82
CA VAL A 183 14.73 -10.74 29.23
C VAL A 183 13.77 -11.91 29.08
N PHE A 184 12.55 -11.72 29.55
CA PHE A 184 11.43 -12.62 29.30
C PHE A 184 10.38 -11.87 28.48
N GLY A 185 9.94 -12.46 27.35
CA GLY A 185 8.97 -11.83 26.47
C GLY A 185 7.83 -12.76 26.06
N ARG A 186 6.68 -12.17 25.84
CA ARG A 186 5.53 -12.82 25.21
C ARG A 186 4.94 -11.92 24.15
N GLU A 187 4.70 -12.50 22.97
CA GLU A 187 4.07 -11.82 21.85
C GLU A 187 2.79 -12.55 21.43
N PHE A 188 1.78 -11.78 21.11
CA PHE A 188 0.54 -12.23 20.51
C PHE A 188 0.33 -11.49 19.20
N THR A 189 0.19 -12.23 18.10
CA THR A 189 -0.05 -11.66 16.77
C THR A 189 -1.35 -12.23 16.20
N ARG A 190 -2.15 -11.38 15.59
CA ARG A 190 -3.33 -11.82 14.82
C ARG A 190 -3.40 -11.06 13.50
N TYR A 191 -3.60 -11.81 12.44
CA TYR A 191 -3.84 -11.30 11.09
C TYR A 191 -5.27 -11.62 10.66
N VAL A 192 -5.97 -10.62 10.14
CA VAL A 192 -7.31 -10.75 9.57
C VAL A 192 -7.28 -10.07 8.22
N GLN A 193 -7.82 -10.71 7.20
CA GLN A 193 -8.00 -10.12 5.89
C GLN A 193 -9.42 -10.35 5.41
N GLU A 194 -10.10 -9.27 5.12
CA GLU A 194 -11.42 -9.27 4.51
C GLU A 194 -11.36 -8.57 3.16
N GLY A 195 -12.23 -8.95 2.24
CA GLY A 195 -12.26 -8.36 0.93
C GLY A 195 -13.63 -8.51 0.27
N PHE A 196 -13.88 -7.62 -0.69
CA PHE A 196 -15.09 -7.61 -1.49
C PHE A 196 -14.70 -7.50 -2.97
N TYR A 197 -15.32 -8.33 -3.79
CA TYR A 197 -15.21 -8.29 -5.24
C TYR A 197 -16.61 -8.30 -5.86
N ALA A 198 -16.85 -7.41 -6.83
CA ALA A 198 -18.07 -7.38 -7.65
C ALA A 198 -17.70 -7.04 -9.10
N SER A 199 -18.37 -7.73 -10.04
CA SER A 199 -18.20 -7.52 -11.49
C SER A 199 -19.55 -7.59 -12.20
#